data_8a836b516f89ec9571fe21f067a3cfd1
#
_entry.id   8a836b516f89ec9571fe21f067a3cfd1
#
_cell.length_a   1.000
_cell.length_b   1.000
_cell.length_c   1.000
_cell.angle_alpha   90.00
_cell.angle_beta   90.00
_cell.angle_gamma   90.00
#
_symmetry.space_group_name_H-M   'P 1'
#
loop_
_entity.id
_entity.type
_entity.pdbx_description
1 polymer ?
#
loop_
_entity_poly.entity_id
_entity_poly.type
_entity_poly.pdbx_seq_one_letter_code
_entity_poly.pdbx_strand_id
1 'polypeptide(L)'
;VKKYNCAVVAISNDETGISEDPDVRFEVAKKIVERAEDHGIPRADVVVDPLVMPIGAMGTAGVQVMQLVRRLREELKVNTTCGASNVSFGLPNRDGVNAAFLTMAMASGLTSAITNPLHDSIMQAVMGGDVMLGKDSNCANWIRKYREPSTENNSSGAGRRERRRARSRVA
;
A
#
# COMPACT_ATOMS: atom_id res chain seq x y z
N VAL A 1 21.25 12.79 9.53
CA VAL A 1 21.08 11.98 8.34
C VAL A 1 22.44 11.74 7.69
N LYS A 2 23.06 12.74 7.04
CA LYS A 2 24.32 12.60 6.30
C LYS A 2 25.43 11.93 7.10
N LYS A 3 25.67 12.38 8.35
CA LYS A 3 26.71 11.84 9.22
C LYS A 3 26.65 10.32 9.42
N TYR A 4 25.43 9.76 9.44
CA TYR A 4 25.20 8.34 9.71
C TYR A 4 24.79 7.54 8.46
N ASN A 5 24.80 8.20 7.29
CA ASN A 5 24.41 7.59 6.01
C ASN A 5 23.08 6.80 6.09
N CYS A 6 22.04 7.43 6.64
CA CYS A 6 20.72 6.84 6.79
C CYS A 6 19.69 7.61 5.98
N ALA A 7 18.56 6.96 5.63
CA ALA A 7 17.41 7.61 5.05
C ALA A 7 16.63 8.43 6.09
N VAL A 8 15.78 9.34 5.63
CA VAL A 8 14.95 10.21 6.47
C VAL A 8 13.52 10.28 5.96
N VAL A 9 12.58 10.28 6.89
CA VAL A 9 11.18 10.63 6.59
C VAL A 9 11.01 12.13 6.79
N ALA A 10 10.58 12.81 5.73
CA ALA A 10 10.38 14.25 5.69
C ALA A 10 8.89 14.57 5.63
N ILE A 11 8.37 15.20 6.67
CA ILE A 11 6.96 15.60 6.72
C ILE A 11 6.77 16.92 5.97
N SER A 12 5.73 17.00 5.14
CA SER A 12 5.43 18.17 4.29
C SER A 12 4.74 19.30 5.07
N ASN A 13 5.35 19.74 6.18
CA ASN A 13 4.96 20.91 6.97
C ASN A 13 6.22 21.70 7.37
N ASP A 14 6.06 22.96 7.71
CA ASP A 14 7.13 23.85 8.15
C ASP A 14 6.73 24.66 9.40
N GLU A 15 7.49 25.70 9.71
CA GLU A 15 7.29 26.57 10.86
C GLU A 15 5.95 27.33 10.84
N THR A 16 5.27 27.42 9.69
CA THR A 16 3.94 28.04 9.60
C THR A 16 2.82 27.08 9.96
N GLY A 17 3.16 25.81 10.18
CA GLY A 17 2.23 24.74 10.55
C GLY A 17 1.83 23.83 9.39
N ILE A 18 0.69 23.16 9.56
CA ILE A 18 0.15 22.23 8.56
C ILE A 18 -0.83 22.99 7.66
N SER A 19 -0.49 23.15 6.39
CA SER A 19 -1.40 23.73 5.41
C SER A 19 -2.42 22.70 4.92
N GLU A 20 -3.66 23.11 4.75
CA GLU A 20 -4.70 22.33 4.07
C GLU A 20 -4.50 22.30 2.55
N ASP A 21 -3.79 23.29 2.00
CA ASP A 21 -3.53 23.42 0.57
C ASP A 21 -2.42 22.43 0.13
N PRO A 22 -2.72 21.50 -0.80
CA PRO A 22 -1.74 20.54 -1.32
C PRO A 22 -0.60 21.23 -2.09
N ASP A 23 -0.80 22.40 -2.68
CA ASP A 23 0.25 23.13 -3.39
C ASP A 23 1.26 23.70 -2.41
N VAL A 24 0.82 24.24 -1.28
CA VAL A 24 1.72 24.71 -0.20
C VAL A 24 2.52 23.54 0.36
N ARG A 25 1.88 22.40 0.63
CA ARG A 25 2.58 21.19 1.11
C ARG A 25 3.58 20.68 0.09
N PHE A 26 3.29 20.77 -1.20
CA PHE A 26 4.23 20.39 -2.24
C PHE A 26 5.47 21.29 -2.26
N GLU A 27 5.31 22.61 -2.17
CA GLU A 27 6.46 23.53 -2.12
C GLU A 27 7.32 23.32 -0.86
N VAL A 28 6.71 23.01 0.29
CA VAL A 28 7.46 22.64 1.50
C VAL A 28 8.25 21.35 1.27
N ALA A 29 7.64 20.32 0.71
CA ALA A 29 8.31 19.06 0.39
C ALA A 29 9.50 19.29 -0.57
N LYS A 30 9.31 20.11 -1.61
CA LYS A 30 10.34 20.48 -2.57
C LYS A 30 11.52 21.17 -1.87
N LYS A 31 11.24 22.18 -1.03
CA LYS A 31 12.25 22.88 -0.23
C LYS A 31 13.06 21.90 0.63
N ILE A 32 12.41 20.92 1.27
CA ILE A 32 13.09 19.93 2.10
C ILE A 32 13.99 19.03 1.25
N VAL A 33 13.49 18.55 0.11
CA VAL A 33 14.26 17.68 -0.79
C VAL A 33 15.49 18.40 -1.34
N GLU A 34 15.33 19.62 -1.85
CA GLU A 34 16.43 20.45 -2.36
C GLU A 34 17.46 20.73 -1.25
N ARG A 35 17.00 21.05 -0.05
CA ARG A 35 17.90 21.27 1.09
C ARG A 35 18.66 20.02 1.50
N ALA A 36 18.03 18.84 1.43
CA ALA A 36 18.70 17.57 1.68
C ALA A 36 19.81 17.29 0.64
N GLU A 37 19.52 17.57 -0.63
CA GLU A 37 20.50 17.43 -1.73
C GLU A 37 21.70 18.39 -1.55
N ASP A 38 21.48 19.65 -1.13
CA ASP A 38 22.54 20.61 -0.80
C ASP A 38 23.48 20.09 0.29
N HIS A 39 22.96 19.28 1.21
CA HIS A 39 23.76 18.61 2.23
C HIS A 39 24.34 17.26 1.77
N GLY A 40 24.22 16.92 0.49
CA GLY A 40 24.72 15.68 -0.09
C GLY A 40 23.96 14.44 0.38
N ILE A 41 22.69 14.56 0.73
CA ILE A 41 21.79 13.42 1.02
C ILE A 41 21.14 13.05 -0.31
N PRO A 42 21.28 11.79 -0.78
CA PRO A 42 20.64 11.36 -2.02
C PRO A 42 19.12 11.52 -1.96
N ARG A 43 18.50 11.95 -3.05
CA ARG A 43 17.03 12.08 -3.14
C ARG A 43 16.30 10.78 -2.82
N ALA A 44 16.87 9.63 -3.18
CA ALA A 44 16.32 8.31 -2.88
C ALA A 44 16.22 8.02 -1.37
N ASP A 45 17.04 8.70 -0.55
CA ASP A 45 17.06 8.55 0.91
C ASP A 45 16.11 9.53 1.61
N VAL A 46 15.44 10.41 0.86
CA VAL A 46 14.40 11.31 1.37
C VAL A 46 13.03 10.72 1.03
N VAL A 47 12.34 10.22 2.06
CA VAL A 47 10.99 9.66 1.93
C VAL A 47 9.99 10.71 2.44
N VAL A 48 9.17 11.26 1.54
CA VAL A 48 8.25 12.35 1.90
C VAL A 48 6.94 11.79 2.44
N ASP A 49 6.51 12.29 3.61
CA ASP A 49 5.17 12.07 4.14
C ASP A 49 4.26 13.24 3.71
N PRO A 50 3.20 12.96 2.90
CA PRO A 50 2.29 13.98 2.39
C PRO A 50 1.30 14.49 3.45
N LEU A 51 1.35 14.02 4.70
CA LEU A 51 0.42 14.36 5.78
C LEU A 51 -1.02 13.97 5.46
N VAL A 52 -1.39 12.76 5.82
CA VAL A 52 -2.77 12.27 5.68
C VAL A 52 -3.63 12.82 6.81
N MET A 53 -4.57 13.71 6.47
CA MET A 53 -5.53 14.27 7.41
C MET A 53 -6.77 13.39 7.51
N PRO A 54 -7.47 13.40 8.68
CA PRO A 54 -8.73 12.68 8.84
C PRO A 54 -9.82 13.21 7.90
N ILE A 55 -10.42 12.34 7.09
CA ILE A 55 -11.47 12.73 6.16
C ILE A 55 -12.74 13.18 6.88
N GLY A 56 -12.96 12.71 8.11
CA GLY A 56 -14.07 13.18 8.97
C GLY A 56 -13.94 14.64 9.42
N ALA A 57 -12.71 15.17 9.50
CA ALA A 57 -12.46 16.57 9.81
C ALA A 57 -12.36 17.44 8.54
N MET A 58 -11.87 16.87 7.44
CA MET A 58 -11.67 17.56 6.18
C MET A 58 -12.14 16.67 5.03
N GLY A 59 -13.35 16.91 4.53
CA GLY A 59 -13.97 16.06 3.49
C GLY A 59 -13.18 15.90 2.19
N THR A 60 -12.25 16.81 1.89
CA THR A 60 -11.38 16.79 0.71
C THR A 60 -10.01 16.14 0.96
N ALA A 61 -9.69 15.73 2.20
CA ALA A 61 -8.37 15.23 2.59
C ALA A 61 -7.86 14.09 1.69
N GLY A 62 -8.74 13.15 1.35
CA GLY A 62 -8.37 12.04 0.46
C GLY A 62 -7.93 12.52 -0.94
N VAL A 63 -8.72 13.41 -1.56
CA VAL A 63 -8.41 13.96 -2.88
C VAL A 63 -7.10 14.74 -2.87
N GLN A 64 -6.91 15.59 -1.86
CA GLN A 64 -5.69 16.40 -1.70
C GLN A 64 -4.43 15.53 -1.56
N VAL A 65 -4.50 14.45 -0.76
CA VAL A 65 -3.37 13.53 -0.60
C VAL A 65 -3.05 12.81 -1.92
N MET A 66 -4.06 12.35 -2.67
CA MET A 66 -3.85 11.71 -3.97
C MET A 66 -3.16 12.65 -4.96
N GLN A 67 -3.58 13.92 -5.00
CA GLN A 67 -2.95 14.93 -5.85
C GLN A 67 -1.50 15.18 -5.45
N LEU A 68 -1.25 15.37 -4.15
CA LEU A 68 0.09 15.61 -3.63
C LEU A 68 1.03 14.42 -3.86
N VAL A 69 0.58 13.19 -3.59
CA VAL A 69 1.36 11.97 -3.83
C VAL A 69 1.76 11.84 -5.30
N ARG A 70 0.83 12.13 -6.23
CA ARG A 70 1.12 12.10 -7.67
C ARG A 70 2.21 13.10 -8.03
N ARG A 71 2.10 14.35 -7.58
CA ARG A 71 3.11 15.39 -7.83
C ARG A 71 4.46 15.04 -7.23
N LEU A 72 4.50 14.55 -5.99
CA LEU A 72 5.73 14.09 -5.35
C LEU A 72 6.42 13.00 -6.18
N ARG A 73 5.64 12.08 -6.74
CA ARG A 73 6.15 10.99 -7.57
C ARG A 73 6.60 11.44 -8.96
N GLU A 74 5.82 12.27 -9.64
CA GLU A 74 6.05 12.65 -11.03
C GLU A 74 7.02 13.82 -11.18
N GLU A 75 6.90 14.86 -10.33
CA GLU A 75 7.69 16.07 -10.41
C GLU A 75 8.99 15.98 -9.60
N LEU A 76 8.90 15.60 -8.30
CA LEU A 76 10.08 15.50 -7.44
C LEU A 76 10.79 14.15 -7.52
N LYS A 77 10.12 13.10 -8.02
CA LYS A 77 10.67 11.72 -8.16
C LYS A 77 11.21 11.16 -6.84
N VAL A 78 10.55 11.48 -5.74
CA VAL A 78 10.89 11.00 -4.40
C VAL A 78 10.05 9.77 -4.02
N ASN A 79 10.53 9.03 -3.02
CA ASN A 79 9.72 8.05 -2.33
C ASN A 79 8.76 8.73 -1.35
N THR A 80 7.63 8.08 -1.08
CA THR A 80 6.59 8.60 -0.20
C THR A 80 6.17 7.55 0.82
N THR A 81 5.76 7.99 2.01
CA THR A 81 5.15 7.15 3.03
C THR A 81 4.05 7.92 3.76
N CYS A 82 3.14 7.24 4.40
CA CYS A 82 2.16 7.90 5.27
C CYS A 82 1.60 6.93 6.32
N GLY A 83 1.08 7.48 7.42
CA GLY A 83 0.23 6.77 8.35
C GLY A 83 -1.15 6.53 7.71
N ALA A 84 -1.33 5.39 7.02
CA ALA A 84 -2.50 5.15 6.17
C ALA A 84 -3.83 5.17 6.92
N SER A 85 -3.85 4.77 8.20
CA SER A 85 -5.08 4.78 9.00
C SER A 85 -5.51 6.17 9.51
N ASN A 86 -4.69 7.20 9.32
CA ASN A 86 -5.06 8.57 9.69
C ASN A 86 -6.28 9.05 8.91
N VAL A 87 -6.42 8.63 7.64
CA VAL A 87 -7.54 9.03 6.78
C VAL A 87 -8.92 8.77 7.41
N SER A 88 -9.05 7.66 8.12
CA SER A 88 -10.33 7.22 8.72
C SER A 88 -10.47 7.56 10.21
N PHE A 89 -9.56 8.37 10.78
CA PHE A 89 -9.61 8.70 12.20
C PHE A 89 -10.96 9.32 12.57
N GLY A 90 -11.57 8.80 13.65
CA GLY A 90 -12.88 9.22 14.12
C GLY A 90 -14.09 8.59 13.40
N LEU A 91 -13.89 7.82 12.32
CA LEU A 91 -14.97 7.13 11.62
C LEU A 91 -15.25 5.74 12.22
N PRO A 92 -16.50 5.24 12.15
CA PRO A 92 -16.80 3.84 12.43
C PRO A 92 -16.31 2.95 11.26
N ASN A 93 -16.11 1.66 11.53
CA ASN A 93 -15.76 0.64 10.52
C ASN A 93 -14.62 1.07 9.61
N ARG A 94 -13.50 1.43 10.22
CA ARG A 94 -12.35 2.09 9.58
C ARG A 94 -11.66 1.27 8.49
N ASP A 95 -11.69 -0.05 8.59
CA ASP A 95 -10.92 -0.94 7.72
C ASP A 95 -11.31 -0.81 6.25
N GLY A 96 -12.60 -0.66 5.95
CA GLY A 96 -13.06 -0.44 4.57
C GLY A 96 -12.54 0.87 3.98
N VAL A 97 -12.56 1.95 4.77
CA VAL A 97 -12.03 3.27 4.33
C VAL A 97 -10.51 3.22 4.16
N ASN A 98 -9.80 2.58 5.10
CA ASN A 98 -8.35 2.42 5.02
C ASN A 98 -7.94 1.59 3.80
N ALA A 99 -8.64 0.50 3.52
CA ALA A 99 -8.40 -0.36 2.36
C ALA A 99 -8.60 0.40 1.04
N ALA A 100 -9.71 1.13 0.91
CA ALA A 100 -10.00 1.96 -0.26
C ALA A 100 -8.95 3.06 -0.44
N PHE A 101 -8.63 3.79 0.65
CA PHE A 101 -7.61 4.84 0.63
C PHE A 101 -6.26 4.30 0.15
N LEU A 102 -5.82 3.19 0.71
CA LEU A 102 -4.50 2.62 0.41
C LEU A 102 -4.38 2.24 -1.06
N THR A 103 -5.40 1.60 -1.63
CA THR A 103 -5.43 1.22 -3.05
C THR A 103 -5.39 2.45 -3.97
N MET A 104 -6.17 3.49 -3.64
CA MET A 104 -6.17 4.74 -4.39
C MET A 104 -4.83 5.48 -4.28
N ALA A 105 -4.21 5.50 -3.10
CA ALA A 105 -2.91 6.11 -2.89
C ALA A 105 -1.81 5.38 -3.66
N MET A 106 -1.84 4.03 -3.70
CA MET A 106 -0.95 3.22 -4.54
C MET A 106 -1.10 3.58 -6.03
N ALA A 107 -2.33 3.74 -6.51
CA ALA A 107 -2.62 4.16 -7.88
C ALA A 107 -2.12 5.58 -8.17
N SER A 108 -2.07 6.45 -7.16
CA SER A 108 -1.53 7.81 -7.26
C SER A 108 0.01 7.87 -7.16
N GLY A 109 0.68 6.74 -6.85
CA GLY A 109 2.14 6.67 -6.81
C GLY A 109 2.76 6.54 -5.42
N LEU A 110 1.96 6.31 -4.36
CA LEU A 110 2.49 6.04 -3.02
C LEU A 110 3.42 4.82 -3.04
N THR A 111 4.62 4.98 -2.47
CA THR A 111 5.65 3.92 -2.53
C THR A 111 5.72 3.06 -1.28
N SER A 112 5.30 3.58 -0.15
CA SER A 112 5.23 2.84 1.12
C SER A 112 4.13 3.41 2.02
N ALA A 113 3.72 2.64 3.03
CA ALA A 113 2.75 3.08 4.01
C ALA A 113 3.03 2.47 5.39
N ILE A 114 2.74 3.22 6.44
CA ILE A 114 2.71 2.73 7.81
C ILE A 114 1.28 2.25 8.08
N THR A 115 1.10 0.95 8.22
CA THR A 115 -0.22 0.33 8.41
C THR A 115 -0.09 -0.98 9.19
N ASN A 116 -1.22 -1.56 9.64
CA ASN A 116 -1.20 -2.85 10.31
C ASN A 116 -1.31 -4.01 9.30
N PRO A 117 -0.24 -4.78 9.08
CA PRO A 117 -0.25 -5.90 8.12
C PRO A 117 -1.03 -7.12 8.62
N LEU A 118 -1.50 -7.13 9.87
CA LEU A 118 -2.31 -8.21 10.43
C LEU A 118 -3.81 -8.06 10.12
N HIS A 119 -4.22 -6.92 9.54
CA HIS A 119 -5.60 -6.73 9.08
C HIS A 119 -5.76 -7.30 7.67
N ASP A 120 -6.53 -8.37 7.54
CA ASP A 120 -6.74 -9.06 6.25
C ASP A 120 -7.29 -8.13 5.17
N SER A 121 -8.23 -7.23 5.51
CA SER A 121 -8.79 -6.24 4.60
C SER A 121 -7.71 -5.32 3.99
N ILE A 122 -6.73 -4.91 4.80
CA ILE A 122 -5.61 -4.07 4.37
C ILE A 122 -4.69 -4.85 3.44
N MET A 123 -4.28 -6.06 3.84
CA MET A 123 -3.40 -6.87 3.01
C MET A 123 -4.06 -7.31 1.70
N GLN A 124 -5.37 -7.60 1.74
CA GLN A 124 -6.15 -7.91 0.55
C GLN A 124 -6.22 -6.70 -0.40
N ALA A 125 -6.42 -5.50 0.14
CA ALA A 125 -6.42 -4.26 -0.65
C ALA A 125 -5.06 -3.99 -1.31
N VAL A 126 -3.95 -4.18 -0.59
CA VAL A 126 -2.59 -4.02 -1.13
C VAL A 126 -2.34 -5.02 -2.26
N MET A 127 -2.61 -6.31 -2.03
CA MET A 127 -2.41 -7.35 -3.04
C MET A 127 -3.32 -7.14 -4.26
N GLY A 128 -4.58 -6.75 -4.05
CA GLY A 128 -5.49 -6.38 -5.13
C GLY A 128 -5.01 -5.15 -5.92
N GLY A 129 -4.48 -4.16 -5.22
CA GLY A 129 -3.84 -3.00 -5.83
C GLY A 129 -2.65 -3.37 -6.70
N ASP A 130 -1.78 -4.27 -6.24
CA ASP A 130 -0.64 -4.77 -7.03
C ASP A 130 -1.09 -5.50 -8.31
N VAL A 131 -2.16 -6.29 -8.23
CA VAL A 131 -2.78 -6.92 -9.41
C VAL A 131 -3.27 -5.86 -10.39
N MET A 132 -4.05 -4.88 -9.92
CA MET A 132 -4.65 -3.83 -10.76
C MET A 132 -3.60 -2.90 -11.38
N LEU A 133 -2.48 -2.69 -10.70
CA LEU A 133 -1.37 -1.86 -11.17
C LEU A 133 -0.33 -2.64 -12.02
N GLY A 134 -0.58 -3.92 -12.30
CA GLY A 134 0.32 -4.76 -13.10
C GLY A 134 1.64 -5.11 -12.40
N LYS A 135 1.72 -4.94 -11.08
CA LYS A 135 2.91 -5.28 -10.27
C LYS A 135 2.96 -6.76 -9.89
N ASP A 136 1.83 -7.44 -9.87
CA ASP A 136 1.73 -8.90 -9.66
C ASP A 136 1.58 -9.60 -11.02
N SER A 137 2.70 -10.00 -11.62
CA SER A 137 2.73 -10.65 -12.92
C SER A 137 1.88 -11.93 -12.94
N ASN A 138 0.94 -12.01 -13.90
CA ASN A 138 0.00 -13.12 -14.05
C ASN A 138 -0.85 -13.39 -12.79
N CYS A 139 -1.03 -12.40 -11.93
CA CYS A 139 -1.72 -12.53 -10.64
C CYS A 139 -1.14 -13.64 -9.74
N ALA A 140 0.14 -13.93 -9.87
CA ALA A 140 0.76 -15.12 -9.28
C ALA A 140 0.71 -15.12 -7.74
N ASN A 141 0.97 -13.97 -7.11
CA ASN A 141 0.91 -13.84 -5.66
C ASN A 141 -0.52 -13.91 -5.14
N TRP A 142 -1.45 -13.24 -5.85
CA TRP A 142 -2.88 -13.30 -5.54
C TRP A 142 -3.41 -14.73 -5.60
N ILE A 143 -3.16 -15.43 -6.71
CA ILE A 143 -3.58 -16.82 -6.91
C ILE A 143 -2.98 -17.73 -5.83
N ARG A 144 -1.69 -17.60 -5.54
CA ARG A 144 -1.03 -18.40 -4.49
C ARG A 144 -1.64 -18.18 -3.10
N LYS A 145 -2.04 -16.96 -2.79
CA LYS A 145 -2.61 -16.60 -1.48
C LYS A 145 -4.05 -17.09 -1.33
N TYR A 146 -4.86 -17.03 -2.39
CA TYR A 146 -6.32 -17.19 -2.29
C TYR A 146 -6.89 -18.41 -3.04
N ARG A 147 -6.06 -19.15 -3.79
CA ARG A 147 -6.52 -20.40 -4.40
C ARG A 147 -6.64 -21.47 -3.31
N GLU A 148 -7.84 -22.00 -3.12
CA GLU A 148 -8.03 -23.19 -2.31
C GLU A 148 -7.25 -24.37 -2.90
N PRO A 149 -6.63 -25.25 -2.07
CA PRO A 149 -6.03 -26.46 -2.58
C PRO A 149 -7.12 -27.29 -3.28
N SER A 150 -6.87 -27.67 -4.54
CA SER A 150 -7.82 -28.45 -5.31
C SER A 150 -8.14 -29.76 -4.58
N THR A 151 -9.40 -29.98 -4.25
CA THR A 151 -9.91 -31.20 -3.60
C THR A 151 -9.93 -32.42 -4.56
N GLU A 152 -9.40 -32.27 -5.78
CA GLU A 152 -9.48 -33.31 -6.82
C GLU A 152 -8.62 -34.57 -6.60
N ASN A 153 -7.81 -34.65 -5.55
CA ASN A 153 -6.95 -35.82 -5.34
C ASN A 153 -7.47 -36.90 -4.39
N ASN A 154 -8.73 -36.81 -3.91
CA ASN A 154 -9.28 -37.84 -3.01
C ASN A 154 -10.33 -38.80 -3.60
N SER A 155 -10.73 -38.65 -4.87
CA SER A 155 -11.74 -39.54 -5.48
C SER A 155 -11.16 -40.69 -6.32
N SER A 156 -9.85 -40.70 -6.63
CA SER A 156 -9.26 -41.76 -7.45
C SER A 156 -8.75 -42.99 -6.67
N GLY A 157 -8.74 -42.93 -5.32
CA GLY A 157 -8.26 -44.03 -4.47
C GLY A 157 -9.32 -45.07 -4.06
N ALA A 158 -10.58 -44.63 -3.92
CA ALA A 158 -11.65 -45.49 -3.41
C ALA A 158 -12.23 -46.44 -4.50
N GLY A 159 -12.42 -45.94 -5.72
CA GLY A 159 -13.00 -46.74 -6.80
C GLY A 159 -12.11 -47.87 -7.32
N ARG A 160 -10.81 -47.81 -7.10
CA ARG A 160 -9.85 -48.83 -7.56
C ARG A 160 -9.73 -50.01 -6.58
N ARG A 161 -10.04 -49.82 -5.31
CA ARG A 161 -10.06 -50.90 -4.29
C ARG A 161 -11.32 -51.76 -4.33
N GLU A 162 -12.47 -51.18 -4.67
CA GLU A 162 -13.74 -51.95 -4.82
C GLU A 162 -13.73 -52.86 -6.03
N ARG A 163 -13.23 -52.39 -7.18
CA ARG A 163 -13.15 -53.23 -8.39
C ARG A 163 -12.16 -54.41 -8.26
N ARG A 164 -11.18 -54.37 -7.38
CA ARG A 164 -10.27 -55.48 -7.11
C ARG A 164 -10.88 -56.52 -6.18
N ARG A 165 -11.75 -56.09 -5.24
CA ARG A 165 -12.47 -57.05 -4.35
C ARG A 165 -13.62 -57.81 -5.02
N ALA A 166 -14.22 -57.22 -6.02
CA ALA A 166 -15.31 -57.87 -6.80
C ALA A 166 -14.76 -58.98 -7.75
N ARG A 167 -13.50 -58.85 -8.23
CA ARG A 167 -12.88 -59.88 -9.09
C ARG A 167 -12.31 -61.09 -8.37
N SER A 168 -12.09 -61.05 -7.06
CA SER A 168 -11.57 -62.17 -6.25
C SER A 168 -12.67 -63.01 -5.61
N ARG A 169 -13.96 -62.73 -5.87
CA ARG A 169 -15.10 -63.52 -5.35
C ARG A 169 -15.80 -64.38 -6.40
N VAL A 170 -15.28 -64.44 -7.62
CA VAL A 170 -15.84 -65.24 -8.75
C VAL A 170 -14.76 -66.16 -9.34
N ALA A 171 -13.84 -66.64 -8.50
CA ALA A 171 -12.90 -67.74 -8.82
C ALA A 171 -12.96 -68.76 -7.70
#